data_43780271a665a8ddcd08be7bd7ac6be2
#
_entry.id   43780271a665a8ddcd08be7bd7ac6be2
#
_cell.length_a   1.000
_cell.length_b   1.000
_cell.length_c   1.000
_cell.angle_alpha   90.00
_cell.angle_beta   90.00
_cell.angle_gamma   90.00
#
_symmetry.space_group_name_H-M   'P 1'
#
loop_
_entity.id
_entity.type
_entity.pdbx_description
1 polymer ?
#
loop_
_entity_poly.entity_id
_entity_poly.type
_entity_poly.pdbx_seq_one_letter_code
_entity_poly.pdbx_strand_id
1 'polypeptide(L)'
;MKRSFLSACTLLLAFASLTSSAQNTQGKTEDLGRIVVNSYVSDQIDGLPASAKSMLTNKLSQITTANGLGGSEIQPRFIITPNITVLSKNITPTAPPMHAYTLEVTLYIGDGIEGTKFASTSLELQGAGTNEAKAYIAALKQLNPNNADIQAFVEKGKVKIVEYYNSHCDFILKEAKTLESQQMFEEAIYKLSSVPEVCKECFDKSMDAVAPIYQKQIDRECEMQLAKAQNAWSSGQNIQAADEAAGYLAGIEPAATCFSKATALSKTIAARVKELDKREWNFKLKEQQDEVNIRKATISAARD
;
A
#
# COMPACT_ATOMS: atom_id res chain seq x y z
N MET A 1 43.12 -78.82 -13.70
CA MET A 1 44.42 -78.09 -13.74
C MET A 1 44.21 -76.70 -14.25
N LYS A 2 44.88 -75.77 -13.62
CA LYS A 2 45.07 -74.38 -13.91
C LYS A 2 44.03 -73.36 -13.32
N ARG A 3 44.51 -72.72 -12.31
CA ARG A 3 44.08 -71.57 -11.58
C ARG A 3 44.15 -70.32 -12.46
N SER A 4 43.20 -69.41 -12.30
CA SER A 4 43.37 -68.02 -12.69
C SER A 4 42.79 -67.14 -11.62
N PHE A 5 43.66 -66.27 -11.09
CA PHE A 5 43.41 -65.24 -10.09
C PHE A 5 42.60 -64.13 -10.72
N LEU A 6 41.49 -63.72 -10.09
CA LEU A 6 40.86 -62.47 -10.33
C LEU A 6 41.25 -61.48 -9.21
N SER A 7 42.02 -60.46 -9.61
CA SER A 7 42.41 -59.36 -8.78
C SER A 7 41.23 -58.38 -8.68
N ALA A 8 40.71 -58.22 -7.47
CA ALA A 8 39.66 -57.24 -7.17
C ALA A 8 40.32 -55.86 -6.95
N CYS A 9 40.10 -54.97 -7.88
CA CYS A 9 40.48 -53.55 -7.76
C CYS A 9 39.34 -52.80 -7.09
N THR A 10 39.44 -52.60 -5.79
CA THR A 10 38.51 -51.73 -5.02
C THR A 10 38.85 -50.28 -5.25
N LEU A 11 38.04 -49.60 -6.05
CA LEU A 11 38.10 -48.16 -6.25
C LEU A 11 37.36 -47.47 -5.08
N LEU A 12 38.08 -46.93 -4.12
CA LEU A 12 37.58 -46.05 -3.07
C LEU A 12 37.26 -44.66 -3.69
N LEU A 13 35.99 -44.42 -3.98
CA LEU A 13 35.47 -43.05 -4.26
C LEU A 13 35.32 -42.33 -2.93
N ALA A 14 36.31 -41.47 -2.62
CA ALA A 14 36.19 -40.50 -1.58
C ALA A 14 35.22 -39.39 -2.03
N PHE A 15 33.98 -39.42 -1.52
CA PHE A 15 33.04 -38.31 -1.60
C PHE A 15 33.54 -37.21 -0.65
N ALA A 16 34.24 -36.23 -1.21
CA ALA A 16 34.49 -34.96 -0.53
C ALA A 16 33.17 -34.17 -0.52
N SER A 17 32.44 -34.25 0.57
CA SER A 17 31.33 -33.34 0.90
C SER A 17 31.86 -31.92 1.03
N LEU A 18 31.77 -31.15 -0.04
CA LEU A 18 31.89 -29.69 0.01
C LEU A 18 30.68 -29.17 0.78
N THR A 19 30.84 -28.94 2.10
CA THR A 19 29.96 -28.11 2.87
C THR A 19 30.15 -26.69 2.39
N SER A 20 29.33 -26.25 1.43
CA SER A 20 29.15 -24.84 1.13
C SER A 20 28.57 -24.18 2.37
N SER A 21 29.41 -23.62 3.21
CA SER A 21 29.00 -22.63 4.20
C SER A 21 28.44 -21.44 3.43
N ALA A 22 27.11 -21.39 3.26
CA ALA A 22 26.44 -20.17 2.89
C ALA A 22 26.71 -19.18 4.05
N GLN A 23 27.76 -18.40 3.91
CA GLN A 23 28.01 -17.27 4.79
C GLN A 23 26.91 -16.25 4.50
N ASN A 24 25.93 -16.24 5.39
CA ASN A 24 24.92 -15.22 5.48
C ASN A 24 25.64 -13.91 5.88
N THR A 25 26.16 -13.19 4.89
CA THR A 25 26.76 -11.87 5.09
C THR A 25 25.63 -10.89 5.35
N GLN A 26 25.31 -10.72 6.64
CA GLN A 26 24.46 -9.64 7.12
C GLN A 26 24.93 -8.31 6.54
N GLY A 27 24.02 -7.58 5.88
CA GLY A 27 24.16 -6.16 5.61
C GLY A 27 24.99 -5.76 4.40
N LYS A 28 25.04 -6.56 3.33
CA LYS A 28 25.68 -6.16 2.09
C LYS A 28 24.69 -5.70 1.04
N THR A 29 25.14 -4.80 0.24
CA THR A 29 24.59 -4.08 -0.94
C THR A 29 23.45 -4.77 -1.72
N GLU A 30 23.28 -6.08 -1.62
CA GLU A 30 22.21 -6.86 -2.27
C GLU A 30 20.83 -6.61 -1.63
N ASP A 31 20.76 -6.30 -0.34
CA ASP A 31 19.50 -5.99 0.35
C ASP A 31 19.00 -4.56 0.05
N LEU A 32 19.86 -3.66 -0.42
CA LEU A 32 19.48 -2.29 -0.80
C LEU A 32 18.60 -2.25 -2.06
N GLY A 33 18.52 -3.33 -2.83
CA GLY A 33 17.63 -3.46 -3.99
C GLY A 33 16.14 -3.55 -3.65
N ARG A 34 15.78 -3.66 -2.36
CA ARG A 34 14.38 -3.69 -1.91
C ARG A 34 13.78 -2.32 -1.64
N ILE A 35 14.57 -1.25 -1.76
CA ILE A 35 14.06 0.12 -1.66
C ILE A 35 13.50 0.52 -3.02
N VAL A 36 12.19 0.76 -3.09
CA VAL A 36 11.54 1.28 -4.29
C VAL A 36 11.49 2.80 -4.21
N VAL A 37 12.02 3.44 -5.27
CA VAL A 37 11.99 4.91 -5.42
C VAL A 37 11.28 5.24 -6.72
N ASN A 38 10.15 5.93 -6.62
CA ASN A 38 9.36 6.32 -7.77
C ASN A 38 9.74 7.73 -8.27
N SER A 39 9.65 7.93 -9.57
CA SER A 39 9.86 9.23 -10.17
C SER A 39 8.64 10.13 -9.97
N TYR A 40 8.86 11.33 -9.40
CA TYR A 40 7.83 12.34 -9.24
C TYR A 40 8.30 13.67 -9.80
N VAL A 41 7.55 14.25 -10.74
CA VAL A 41 7.81 15.59 -11.30
C VAL A 41 6.62 16.48 -10.97
N SER A 42 6.84 17.45 -10.10
CA SER A 42 5.81 18.41 -9.67
C SER A 42 5.24 19.20 -10.86
N ASP A 43 3.95 19.52 -10.80
CA ASP A 43 3.31 20.46 -11.72
C ASP A 43 3.74 21.93 -11.47
N GLN A 44 4.38 22.19 -10.32
CA GLN A 44 4.80 23.52 -9.86
C GLN A 44 6.20 23.92 -10.33
N ILE A 45 6.84 23.16 -11.24
CA ILE A 45 8.11 23.58 -11.84
C ILE A 45 7.83 24.66 -12.86
N ASP A 46 8.15 25.90 -12.49
CA ASP A 46 7.88 27.08 -13.32
C ASP A 46 8.58 26.99 -14.69
N GLY A 47 7.83 27.31 -15.74
CA GLY A 47 8.37 27.38 -17.09
C GLY A 47 8.74 26.03 -17.74
N LEU A 48 8.43 24.88 -17.12
CA LEU A 48 8.73 23.59 -17.71
C LEU A 48 7.65 23.19 -18.74
N PRO A 49 7.96 23.10 -20.05
CA PRO A 49 7.00 22.67 -21.06
C PRO A 49 6.51 21.24 -20.81
N ALA A 50 5.22 20.93 -21.11
CA ALA A 50 4.62 19.62 -20.86
C ALA A 50 5.40 18.46 -21.51
N SER A 51 5.93 18.66 -22.73
CA SER A 51 6.74 17.66 -23.42
C SER A 51 8.12 17.44 -22.75
N ALA A 52 8.69 18.48 -22.15
CA ALA A 52 9.91 18.38 -21.35
C ALA A 52 9.63 17.70 -20.01
N LYS A 53 8.49 17.94 -19.38
CA LYS A 53 8.03 17.23 -18.18
C LYS A 53 7.96 15.72 -18.41
N SER A 54 7.32 15.28 -19.49
CA SER A 54 7.23 13.86 -19.85
C SER A 54 8.63 13.23 -20.07
N MET A 55 9.52 13.95 -20.75
CA MET A 55 10.91 13.51 -20.94
C MET A 55 11.62 13.35 -19.60
N LEU A 56 11.48 14.32 -18.70
CA LEU A 56 12.11 14.31 -17.39
C LEU A 56 11.61 13.15 -16.54
N THR A 57 10.29 12.90 -16.48
CA THR A 57 9.72 11.74 -15.80
C THR A 57 10.31 10.44 -16.31
N ASN A 58 10.40 10.25 -17.63
CA ASN A 58 11.02 9.07 -18.23
C ASN A 58 12.49 8.93 -17.86
N LYS A 59 13.24 10.04 -17.83
CA LYS A 59 14.67 10.03 -17.44
C LYS A 59 14.85 9.65 -15.96
N LEU A 60 14.03 10.16 -15.07
CA LEU A 60 14.04 9.78 -13.65
C LEU A 60 13.70 8.31 -13.46
N SER A 61 12.69 7.79 -14.17
CA SER A 61 12.36 6.37 -14.16
C SER A 61 13.49 5.49 -14.69
N GLN A 62 14.23 5.94 -15.71
CA GLN A 62 15.43 5.25 -16.18
C GLN A 62 16.55 5.26 -15.13
N ILE A 63 16.73 6.36 -14.40
CA ILE A 63 17.71 6.46 -13.32
C ILE A 63 17.37 5.47 -12.21
N THR A 64 16.13 5.43 -11.74
CA THR A 64 15.72 4.50 -10.67
C THR A 64 15.86 3.05 -11.12
N THR A 65 15.40 2.71 -12.33
CA THR A 65 15.46 1.33 -12.86
C THR A 65 16.91 0.87 -13.07
N ALA A 66 17.77 1.71 -13.67
CA ALA A 66 19.17 1.35 -13.93
C ALA A 66 19.97 1.13 -12.64
N ASN A 67 19.55 1.74 -11.53
CA ASN A 67 20.21 1.63 -10.23
C ASN A 67 19.48 0.67 -9.25
N GLY A 68 18.58 -0.20 -9.77
CA GLY A 68 17.90 -1.24 -8.98
C GLY A 68 16.85 -0.72 -7.99
N LEU A 69 16.38 0.52 -8.16
CA LEU A 69 15.32 1.14 -7.33
C LEU A 69 13.97 1.20 -8.02
N GLY A 70 13.87 0.71 -9.26
CA GLY A 70 12.63 0.74 -10.03
C GLY A 70 11.61 -0.27 -9.49
N GLY A 71 10.38 0.19 -9.28
CA GLY A 71 9.25 -0.63 -8.90
C GLY A 71 7.94 0.09 -9.19
N SER A 72 6.83 -0.61 -9.08
CA SER A 72 5.48 -0.02 -9.18
C SER A 72 4.79 -0.18 -7.83
N GLU A 73 4.89 0.80 -6.98
CA GLU A 73 4.05 0.89 -5.79
C GLU A 73 2.87 1.81 -6.05
N ILE A 74 1.70 1.42 -5.56
CA ILE A 74 0.47 2.21 -5.72
C ILE A 74 0.58 3.53 -4.93
N GLN A 75 1.30 3.51 -3.80
CA GLN A 75 1.59 4.68 -2.99
C GLN A 75 3.09 4.72 -2.66
N PRO A 76 3.90 5.30 -3.54
CA PRO A 76 5.34 5.34 -3.35
C PRO A 76 5.72 6.27 -2.20
N ARG A 77 6.38 5.71 -1.18
CA ARG A 77 6.91 6.50 -0.08
C ARG A 77 8.16 7.27 -0.50
N PHE A 78 9.11 6.56 -1.09
CA PHE A 78 10.34 7.22 -1.54
C PHE A 78 10.21 7.69 -2.98
N ILE A 79 10.62 8.94 -3.20
CA ILE A 79 10.56 9.57 -4.50
C ILE A 79 11.93 10.14 -4.90
N ILE A 80 12.18 10.10 -6.21
CA ILE A 80 13.18 10.94 -6.85
C ILE A 80 12.45 12.09 -7.54
N THR A 81 12.81 13.31 -7.21
CA THR A 81 12.16 14.51 -7.73
C THR A 81 13.18 15.55 -8.17
N PRO A 82 12.95 16.26 -9.28
CA PRO A 82 13.84 17.28 -9.77
C PRO A 82 13.38 18.67 -9.32
N ASN A 83 14.34 19.59 -9.23
CA ASN A 83 14.12 21.02 -9.35
C ASN A 83 14.94 21.54 -10.53
N ILE A 84 14.37 22.47 -11.31
CA ILE A 84 15.05 23.04 -12.49
C ILE A 84 15.15 24.54 -12.33
N THR A 85 16.37 25.04 -12.46
CA THR A 85 16.67 26.47 -12.49
C THR A 85 17.26 26.81 -13.87
N VAL A 86 16.71 27.83 -14.52
CA VAL A 86 17.27 28.35 -15.77
C VAL A 86 18.41 29.32 -15.44
N LEU A 87 19.65 28.89 -15.69
CA LEU A 87 20.81 29.73 -15.44
C LEU A 87 21.03 30.76 -16.56
N SER A 88 20.80 30.38 -17.81
CA SER A 88 20.84 31.30 -18.94
C SER A 88 19.86 30.93 -20.04
N LYS A 89 19.36 31.95 -20.75
CA LYS A 89 18.48 31.84 -21.90
C LYS A 89 18.97 32.79 -22.99
N ASN A 90 19.42 32.25 -24.11
CA ASN A 90 19.88 32.99 -25.25
C ASN A 90 19.10 32.65 -26.51
N ILE A 91 18.77 33.64 -27.33
CA ILE A 91 18.13 33.44 -28.62
C ILE A 91 19.06 33.98 -29.70
N THR A 92 19.49 33.11 -30.62
CA THR A 92 20.36 33.50 -31.71
C THR A 92 19.57 34.22 -32.81
N PRO A 93 20.17 35.25 -33.45
CA PRO A 93 19.52 35.95 -34.54
C PRO A 93 19.68 35.22 -35.90
N THR A 94 19.51 33.89 -35.89
CA THR A 94 19.58 33.05 -37.09
C THR A 94 18.18 32.83 -37.69
N ALA A 95 18.09 32.38 -38.93
CA ALA A 95 16.82 32.04 -39.57
C ALA A 95 16.77 30.52 -39.85
N PRO A 96 16.01 29.73 -39.10
CA PRO A 96 15.16 30.11 -37.97
C PRO A 96 15.98 30.45 -36.71
N PRO A 97 15.39 31.25 -35.76
CA PRO A 97 16.06 31.55 -34.50
C PRO A 97 16.23 30.29 -33.65
N MET A 98 17.37 30.18 -32.98
CA MET A 98 17.66 29.08 -32.06
C MET A 98 17.61 29.56 -30.62
N HIS A 99 16.90 28.80 -29.78
CA HIS A 99 16.85 28.98 -28.33
C HIS A 99 17.93 28.13 -27.69
N ALA A 100 18.82 28.71 -26.91
CA ALA A 100 19.86 28.02 -26.16
C ALA A 100 19.63 28.25 -24.65
N TYR A 101 19.54 27.18 -23.91
CA TYR A 101 19.30 27.18 -22.45
C TYR A 101 20.46 26.49 -21.75
N THR A 102 20.88 27.06 -20.63
CA THR A 102 21.66 26.39 -19.60
C THR A 102 20.75 26.16 -18.39
N LEU A 103 20.54 24.92 -18.01
CA LEU A 103 19.68 24.51 -16.93
C LEU A 103 20.51 23.90 -15.80
N GLU A 104 20.28 24.29 -14.57
CA GLU A 104 20.69 23.52 -13.41
C GLU A 104 19.54 22.60 -13.03
N VAL A 105 19.79 21.28 -13.07
CA VAL A 105 18.84 20.26 -12.66
C VAL A 105 19.33 19.66 -11.35
N THR A 106 18.67 20.01 -10.25
CA THR A 106 18.93 19.43 -8.95
C THR A 106 17.98 18.26 -8.71
N LEU A 107 18.53 17.08 -8.48
CA LEU A 107 17.79 15.87 -8.16
C LEU A 107 17.79 15.65 -6.64
N TYR A 108 16.65 15.26 -6.10
CA TYR A 108 16.48 14.90 -4.69
C TYR A 108 15.94 13.47 -4.58
N ILE A 109 16.45 12.70 -3.62
CA ILE A 109 15.79 11.49 -3.12
C ILE A 109 15.28 11.82 -1.73
N GLY A 110 14.00 11.54 -1.48
CA GLY A 110 13.35 11.85 -0.20
C GLY A 110 12.12 11.00 0.05
N ASP A 111 11.58 11.17 1.26
CA ASP A 111 10.27 10.69 1.65
C ASP A 111 9.21 11.66 1.14
N GLY A 112 8.37 11.21 0.23
CA GLY A 112 7.32 12.06 -0.37
C GLY A 112 6.15 12.35 0.58
N ILE A 113 6.07 11.65 1.71
CA ILE A 113 5.00 11.78 2.70
C ILE A 113 5.45 12.70 3.85
N GLU A 114 6.61 12.38 4.44
CA GLU A 114 7.16 13.18 5.56
C GLU A 114 8.02 14.38 5.12
N GLY A 115 8.35 14.47 3.82
CA GLY A 115 9.16 15.56 3.28
C GLY A 115 10.65 15.49 3.64
N THR A 116 11.12 14.38 4.25
CA THR A 116 12.52 14.19 4.62
C THR A 116 13.39 13.98 3.38
N LYS A 117 14.47 14.76 3.24
CA LYS A 117 15.43 14.63 2.13
C LYS A 117 16.62 13.78 2.56
N PHE A 118 16.94 12.73 1.78
CA PHE A 118 18.05 11.82 2.06
C PHE A 118 19.32 12.16 1.25
N ALA A 119 19.14 12.54 -0.02
CA ALA A 119 20.27 12.91 -0.88
C ALA A 119 19.88 13.98 -1.89
N SER A 120 20.87 14.71 -2.39
CA SER A 120 20.70 15.62 -3.51
C SER A 120 21.98 15.66 -4.35
N THR A 121 21.82 15.95 -5.66
CA THR A 121 22.90 16.26 -6.60
C THR A 121 22.40 17.29 -7.61
N SER A 122 23.29 18.16 -8.10
CA SER A 122 22.98 19.14 -9.14
C SER A 122 23.83 18.87 -10.38
N LEU A 123 23.22 19.04 -11.54
CA LEU A 123 23.83 18.84 -12.86
C LEU A 123 23.53 20.07 -13.72
N GLU A 124 24.53 20.61 -14.36
CA GLU A 124 24.37 21.64 -15.37
C GLU A 124 24.17 21.00 -16.75
N LEU A 125 23.06 21.31 -17.41
CA LEU A 125 22.66 20.74 -18.69
C LEU A 125 22.44 21.86 -19.71
N GLN A 126 22.95 21.70 -20.91
CA GLN A 126 22.85 22.71 -21.97
C GLN A 126 22.05 22.14 -23.14
N GLY A 127 21.11 22.91 -23.67
CA GLY A 127 20.33 22.46 -24.81
C GLY A 127 19.99 23.59 -25.75
N ALA A 128 19.93 23.27 -27.04
CA ALA A 128 19.52 24.21 -28.07
C ALA A 128 18.42 23.60 -28.96
N GLY A 129 17.48 24.43 -29.40
CA GLY A 129 16.38 24.01 -30.23
C GLY A 129 15.71 25.17 -30.96
N THR A 130 14.89 24.89 -31.95
CA THR A 130 14.16 25.91 -32.73
C THR A 130 13.00 26.55 -31.95
N ASN A 131 12.73 26.08 -30.75
CA ASN A 131 11.83 26.67 -29.77
C ASN A 131 12.22 26.23 -28.35
N GLU A 132 11.60 26.83 -27.36
CA GLU A 132 11.86 26.59 -25.93
C GLU A 132 11.73 25.10 -25.55
N ALA A 133 10.61 24.46 -25.91
CA ALA A 133 10.40 23.05 -25.57
C ALA A 133 11.46 22.13 -26.14
N LYS A 134 11.92 22.36 -27.38
CA LYS A 134 13.00 21.60 -28.00
C LYS A 134 14.35 21.84 -27.31
N ALA A 135 14.62 23.08 -26.87
CA ALA A 135 15.83 23.40 -26.12
C ALA A 135 15.86 22.69 -24.76
N TYR A 136 14.75 22.69 -24.01
CA TYR A 136 14.60 21.91 -22.78
C TYR A 136 14.81 20.43 -23.00
N ILE A 137 14.14 19.85 -24.01
CA ILE A 137 14.28 18.42 -24.34
C ILE A 137 15.72 18.08 -24.69
N ALA A 138 16.41 18.95 -25.44
CA ALA A 138 17.82 18.73 -25.79
C ALA A 138 18.73 18.73 -24.56
N ALA A 139 18.50 19.64 -23.60
CA ALA A 139 19.23 19.66 -22.33
C ALA A 139 18.94 18.40 -21.50
N LEU A 140 17.66 18.04 -21.30
CA LEU A 140 17.25 16.90 -20.48
C LEU A 140 17.67 15.54 -21.05
N LYS A 141 17.92 15.43 -22.37
CA LYS A 141 18.50 14.23 -22.99
C LYS A 141 19.89 13.90 -22.44
N GLN A 142 20.63 14.87 -21.93
CA GLN A 142 21.95 14.67 -21.33
C GLN A 142 21.91 14.01 -19.96
N LEU A 143 20.73 13.94 -19.30
CA LEU A 143 20.56 13.14 -18.08
C LEU A 143 20.81 11.67 -18.43
N ASN A 144 21.97 11.18 -18.04
CA ASN A 144 22.43 9.82 -18.30
C ASN A 144 22.33 8.99 -17.01
N PRO A 145 21.52 7.94 -16.95
CA PRO A 145 21.42 7.05 -15.77
C PRO A 145 22.75 6.44 -15.32
N ASN A 146 23.71 6.29 -16.27
CA ASN A 146 25.02 5.71 -16.03
C ASN A 146 26.10 6.77 -15.69
N ASN A 147 25.70 8.04 -15.50
CA ASN A 147 26.62 9.07 -15.03
C ASN A 147 27.10 8.74 -13.61
N ALA A 148 28.43 8.83 -13.35
CA ALA A 148 29.00 8.48 -12.06
C ALA A 148 28.43 9.31 -10.88
N ASP A 149 28.16 10.60 -11.10
CA ASP A 149 27.59 11.48 -10.07
C ASP A 149 26.15 11.09 -9.75
N ILE A 150 25.37 10.66 -10.77
CA ILE A 150 24.00 10.16 -10.57
C ILE A 150 24.01 8.83 -9.82
N GLN A 151 24.92 7.91 -10.18
CA GLN A 151 25.06 6.63 -9.46
C GLN A 151 25.49 6.84 -8.00
N ALA A 152 26.48 7.71 -7.75
CA ALA A 152 26.91 8.07 -6.40
C ALA A 152 25.79 8.74 -5.59
N PHE A 153 25.00 9.60 -6.21
CA PHE A 153 23.83 10.22 -5.60
C PHE A 153 22.76 9.19 -5.20
N VAL A 154 22.45 8.25 -6.09
CA VAL A 154 21.48 7.19 -5.81
C VAL A 154 21.96 6.29 -4.68
N GLU A 155 23.23 5.88 -4.71
CA GLU A 155 23.80 5.03 -3.66
C GLU A 155 23.80 5.76 -2.31
N LYS A 156 24.18 7.04 -2.28
CA LYS A 156 24.08 7.87 -1.08
C LYS A 156 22.63 7.94 -0.55
N GLY A 157 21.65 8.05 -1.45
CA GLY A 157 20.24 8.05 -1.09
C GLY A 157 19.82 6.76 -0.40
N LYS A 158 20.18 5.60 -0.97
CA LYS A 158 19.92 4.28 -0.37
C LYS A 158 20.51 4.17 1.04
N VAL A 159 21.80 4.46 1.18
CA VAL A 159 22.49 4.39 2.47
C VAL A 159 21.81 5.29 3.51
N LYS A 160 21.47 6.52 3.13
CA LYS A 160 20.82 7.47 4.03
C LYS A 160 19.40 7.07 4.44
N ILE A 161 18.63 6.43 3.57
CA ILE A 161 17.33 5.84 3.92
C ILE A 161 17.53 4.77 5.01
N VAL A 162 18.46 3.83 4.79
CA VAL A 162 18.73 2.76 5.75
C VAL A 162 19.23 3.30 7.10
N GLU A 163 20.18 4.23 7.09
CA GLU A 163 20.70 4.89 8.30
C GLU A 163 19.57 5.58 9.08
N TYR A 164 18.68 6.29 8.38
CA TYR A 164 17.56 7.00 8.98
C TYR A 164 16.64 6.03 9.74
N TYR A 165 16.14 4.97 9.07
CA TYR A 165 15.21 4.04 9.70
C TYR A 165 15.85 3.23 10.83
N ASN A 166 17.11 2.82 10.68
CA ASN A 166 17.81 2.11 11.75
C ASN A 166 18.04 3.01 12.98
N SER A 167 18.39 4.27 12.79
CA SER A 167 18.64 5.21 13.89
C SER A 167 17.35 5.74 14.55
N HIS A 168 16.24 5.77 13.81
CA HIS A 168 14.95 6.29 14.30
C HIS A 168 13.96 5.18 14.70
N CYS A 169 14.38 3.92 14.71
CA CYS A 169 13.48 2.80 14.96
C CYS A 169 12.71 2.93 16.27
N ASP A 170 13.38 3.21 17.37
CA ASP A 170 12.75 3.34 18.69
C ASP A 170 11.78 4.54 18.73
N PHE A 171 12.08 5.60 18.00
CA PHE A 171 11.18 6.75 17.86
C PHE A 171 9.92 6.38 17.10
N ILE A 172 10.04 5.67 15.97
CA ILE A 172 8.91 5.20 15.16
C ILE A 172 7.98 4.30 16.00
N LEU A 173 8.56 3.33 16.71
CA LEU A 173 7.81 2.44 17.61
C LEU A 173 7.08 3.21 18.72
N LYS A 174 7.74 4.20 19.32
CA LYS A 174 7.15 5.03 20.37
C LYS A 174 6.03 5.92 19.84
N GLU A 175 6.20 6.48 18.65
CA GLU A 175 5.18 7.30 17.99
C GLU A 175 3.96 6.47 17.65
N ALA A 176 4.14 5.27 17.06
CA ALA A 176 3.07 4.33 16.81
C ALA A 176 2.30 3.95 18.07
N LYS A 177 3.01 3.72 19.18
CA LYS A 177 2.38 3.45 20.49
C LYS A 177 1.59 4.65 21.02
N THR A 178 2.04 5.87 20.73
CA THR A 178 1.30 7.09 21.08
C THR A 178 0.01 7.19 20.27
N LEU A 179 0.07 6.96 18.96
CA LEU A 179 -1.10 6.90 18.08
C LEU A 179 -2.09 5.81 18.52
N GLU A 180 -1.59 4.62 18.86
CA GLU A 180 -2.38 3.53 19.42
C GLU A 180 -3.13 3.97 20.69
N SER A 181 -2.46 4.65 21.61
CA SER A 181 -3.07 5.15 22.86
C SER A 181 -4.16 6.20 22.62
N GLN A 182 -4.06 6.93 21.50
CA GLN A 182 -5.06 7.87 21.04
C GLN A 182 -6.17 7.21 20.20
N GLN A 183 -6.13 5.89 20.05
CA GLN A 183 -7.05 5.09 19.23
C GLN A 183 -6.99 5.43 17.72
N MET A 184 -5.89 6.00 17.26
CA MET A 184 -5.56 6.25 15.86
C MET A 184 -4.83 5.01 15.30
N PHE A 185 -5.57 3.91 15.20
CA PHE A 185 -4.97 2.60 14.88
C PHE A 185 -4.47 2.52 13.45
N GLU A 186 -5.19 3.09 12.50
CA GLU A 186 -4.80 3.09 11.08
C GLU A 186 -3.48 3.84 10.87
N GLU A 187 -3.35 5.00 11.49
CA GLU A 187 -2.13 5.81 11.43
C GLU A 187 -0.96 5.10 12.12
N ALA A 188 -1.21 4.41 13.24
CA ALA A 188 -0.19 3.63 13.94
C ALA A 188 0.30 2.46 13.07
N ILE A 189 -0.61 1.71 12.47
CA ILE A 189 -0.30 0.60 11.56
C ILE A 189 0.44 1.12 10.32
N TYR A 190 -0.03 2.20 9.71
CA TYR A 190 0.62 2.83 8.58
C TYR A 190 2.05 3.24 8.90
N LYS A 191 2.29 3.88 10.04
CA LYS A 191 3.62 4.30 10.51
C LYS A 191 4.57 3.11 10.64
N LEU A 192 4.13 2.02 11.24
CA LEU A 192 4.91 0.80 11.41
C LEU A 192 5.18 0.08 10.08
N SER A 193 4.15 -0.06 9.25
CA SER A 193 4.24 -0.74 7.94
C SER A 193 5.09 0.03 6.92
N SER A 194 5.39 1.29 7.20
CA SER A 194 6.20 2.12 6.32
C SER A 194 7.72 1.96 6.52
N VAL A 195 8.15 1.16 7.49
CA VAL A 195 9.57 0.83 7.66
C VAL A 195 10.02 -0.10 6.53
N PRO A 196 11.11 0.24 5.79
CA PRO A 196 11.58 -0.60 4.68
C PRO A 196 12.10 -1.97 5.16
N GLU A 197 11.80 -3.03 4.41
CA GLU A 197 12.28 -4.40 4.71
C GLU A 197 13.81 -4.51 4.80
N VAL A 198 14.54 -3.66 4.08
CA VAL A 198 16.00 -3.62 4.12
C VAL A 198 16.53 -3.26 5.51
N CYS A 199 15.75 -2.53 6.32
CA CYS A 199 16.05 -2.22 7.72
C CYS A 199 15.57 -3.35 8.64
N LYS A 200 16.06 -4.57 8.39
CA LYS A 200 15.48 -5.83 8.90
C LYS A 200 15.12 -5.81 10.39
N GLU A 201 16.04 -5.40 11.25
CA GLU A 201 15.77 -5.39 12.70
C GLU A 201 14.62 -4.45 13.08
N CYS A 202 14.59 -3.25 12.49
CA CYS A 202 13.51 -2.29 12.72
C CYS A 202 12.20 -2.75 12.07
N PHE A 203 12.28 -3.30 10.86
CA PHE A 203 11.12 -3.86 10.16
C PHE A 203 10.46 -4.97 10.97
N ASP A 204 11.24 -5.95 11.43
CA ASP A 204 10.72 -7.07 12.22
C ASP A 204 10.04 -6.57 13.51
N LYS A 205 10.68 -5.66 14.26
CA LYS A 205 10.07 -5.03 15.45
C LYS A 205 8.78 -4.26 15.13
N SER A 206 8.75 -3.59 13.98
CA SER A 206 7.57 -2.85 13.53
C SER A 206 6.43 -3.78 13.16
N MET A 207 6.70 -4.86 12.42
CA MET A 207 5.69 -5.84 12.05
C MET A 207 5.14 -6.60 13.26
N ASP A 208 5.97 -6.93 14.23
CA ASP A 208 5.53 -7.53 15.49
C ASP A 208 4.56 -6.62 16.26
N ALA A 209 4.74 -5.30 16.15
CA ALA A 209 3.84 -4.32 16.77
C ALA A 209 2.53 -4.10 16.00
N VAL A 210 2.47 -4.39 14.70
CA VAL A 210 1.25 -4.21 13.87
C VAL A 210 0.12 -5.12 14.30
N ALA A 211 0.39 -6.41 14.50
CA ALA A 211 -0.63 -7.41 14.80
C ALA A 211 -1.49 -7.08 16.03
N PRO A 212 -0.90 -6.73 17.20
CA PRO A 212 -1.70 -6.37 18.37
C PRO A 212 -2.50 -5.06 18.19
N ILE A 213 -1.99 -4.09 17.41
CA ILE A 213 -2.72 -2.85 17.11
C ILE A 213 -3.91 -3.14 16.20
N TYR A 214 -3.71 -3.94 15.16
CA TYR A 214 -4.78 -4.38 14.28
C TYR A 214 -5.88 -5.13 15.04
N GLN A 215 -5.50 -6.01 15.99
CA GLN A 215 -6.49 -6.70 16.84
C GLN A 215 -7.33 -5.69 17.64
N LYS A 216 -6.73 -4.66 18.22
CA LYS A 216 -7.46 -3.60 18.95
C LYS A 216 -8.38 -2.80 18.04
N GLN A 217 -7.97 -2.55 16.80
CA GLN A 217 -8.79 -1.87 15.80
C GLN A 217 -10.07 -2.65 15.52
N ILE A 218 -9.93 -3.93 15.13
CA ILE A 218 -11.09 -4.77 14.80
C ILE A 218 -11.99 -5.04 16.01
N ASP A 219 -11.42 -5.14 17.21
CA ASP A 219 -12.18 -5.31 18.45
C ASP A 219 -13.05 -4.09 18.77
N ARG A 220 -12.45 -2.89 18.64
CA ARG A 220 -13.19 -1.62 18.82
C ARG A 220 -14.31 -1.46 17.79
N GLU A 221 -13.98 -1.73 16.51
CA GLU A 221 -14.98 -1.65 15.45
C GLU A 221 -16.11 -2.65 15.66
N CYS A 222 -15.80 -3.87 16.08
CA CYS A 222 -16.77 -4.88 16.45
C CYS A 222 -17.72 -4.39 17.54
N GLU A 223 -17.21 -3.83 18.63
CA GLU A 223 -18.07 -3.33 19.72
C GLU A 223 -18.96 -2.17 19.29
N MET A 224 -18.43 -1.26 18.45
CA MET A 224 -19.23 -0.16 17.88
C MET A 224 -20.35 -0.67 16.97
N GLN A 225 -20.04 -1.60 16.07
CA GLN A 225 -21.05 -2.18 15.16
C GLN A 225 -22.08 -3.01 15.93
N LEU A 226 -21.64 -3.79 16.92
CA LEU A 226 -22.55 -4.55 17.78
C LEU A 226 -23.50 -3.64 18.55
N ALA A 227 -23.00 -2.53 19.11
CA ALA A 227 -23.84 -1.56 19.81
C ALA A 227 -24.87 -0.90 18.87
N LYS A 228 -24.45 -0.54 17.64
CA LYS A 228 -25.38 -0.02 16.61
C LYS A 228 -26.45 -1.06 16.25
N ALA A 229 -26.07 -2.31 16.05
CA ALA A 229 -27.00 -3.40 15.75
C ALA A 229 -28.01 -3.62 16.89
N GLN A 230 -27.56 -3.60 18.16
CA GLN A 230 -28.42 -3.70 19.33
C GLN A 230 -29.41 -2.54 19.41
N ASN A 231 -28.95 -1.30 19.17
CA ASN A 231 -29.80 -0.12 19.18
C ASN A 231 -30.86 -0.18 18.06
N ALA A 232 -30.44 -0.51 16.83
CA ALA A 232 -31.35 -0.66 15.70
C ALA A 232 -32.41 -1.73 15.98
N TRP A 233 -32.00 -2.89 16.49
CA TRP A 233 -32.93 -3.96 16.84
C TRP A 233 -33.90 -3.58 17.96
N SER A 234 -33.39 -2.96 19.04
CA SER A 234 -34.23 -2.60 20.20
C SER A 234 -35.25 -1.51 19.92
N SER A 235 -35.04 -0.69 18.89
CA SER A 235 -35.94 0.42 18.52
C SER A 235 -37.34 -0.02 18.06
N GLY A 236 -37.48 -1.20 17.44
CA GLY A 236 -38.73 -1.63 16.85
C GLY A 236 -39.03 -3.13 16.96
N GLN A 237 -38.03 -4.00 17.04
CA GLN A 237 -38.14 -5.46 17.03
C GLN A 237 -39.03 -6.01 15.91
N ASN A 238 -39.02 -5.35 14.76
CA ASN A 238 -39.77 -5.68 13.55
C ASN A 238 -38.82 -6.03 12.40
N ILE A 239 -39.33 -6.33 11.21
CA ILE A 239 -38.56 -6.72 10.04
C ILE A 239 -37.60 -5.61 9.64
N GLN A 240 -38.02 -4.35 9.63
CA GLN A 240 -37.19 -3.22 9.26
C GLN A 240 -36.00 -3.03 10.23
N ALA A 241 -36.26 -3.14 11.55
CA ALA A 241 -35.21 -3.10 12.57
C ALA A 241 -34.26 -4.30 12.47
N ALA A 242 -34.71 -5.46 12.01
CA ALA A 242 -33.89 -6.63 11.76
C ALA A 242 -32.94 -6.40 10.57
N ASP A 243 -33.44 -5.83 9.48
CA ASP A 243 -32.64 -5.53 8.29
C ASP A 243 -31.54 -4.50 8.59
N GLU A 244 -31.86 -3.45 9.34
CA GLU A 244 -30.90 -2.45 9.78
C GLU A 244 -29.83 -3.05 10.70
N ALA A 245 -30.23 -3.84 11.68
CA ALA A 245 -29.30 -4.54 12.58
C ALA A 245 -28.40 -5.52 11.81
N ALA A 246 -28.94 -6.25 10.82
CA ALA A 246 -28.18 -7.16 9.99
C ALA A 246 -27.09 -6.44 9.18
N GLY A 247 -27.37 -5.22 8.69
CA GLY A 247 -26.37 -4.38 8.01
C GLY A 247 -25.16 -4.08 8.88
N TYR A 248 -25.35 -3.75 10.15
CA TYR A 248 -24.24 -3.53 11.09
C TYR A 248 -23.49 -4.82 11.43
N LEU A 249 -24.22 -5.95 11.62
CA LEU A 249 -23.61 -7.23 11.97
C LEU A 249 -22.78 -7.83 10.82
N ALA A 250 -23.16 -7.56 9.57
CA ALA A 250 -22.45 -8.08 8.39
C ALA A 250 -21.04 -7.54 8.22
N GLY A 251 -20.74 -6.36 8.77
CA GLY A 251 -19.41 -5.73 8.71
C GLY A 251 -18.45 -6.16 9.82
N ILE A 252 -18.86 -7.06 10.72
CA ILE A 252 -18.03 -7.46 11.86
C ILE A 252 -17.03 -8.54 11.45
N GLU A 253 -15.74 -8.26 11.67
CA GLU A 253 -14.64 -9.18 11.40
C GLU A 253 -14.73 -10.45 12.27
N PRO A 254 -14.62 -11.66 11.69
CA PRO A 254 -14.67 -12.90 12.46
C PRO A 254 -13.57 -13.06 13.52
N ALA A 255 -12.43 -12.42 13.30
CA ALA A 255 -11.30 -12.44 14.23
C ALA A 255 -11.49 -11.52 15.44
N ALA A 256 -12.51 -10.66 15.45
CA ALA A 256 -12.79 -9.76 16.57
C ALA A 256 -13.35 -10.50 17.78
N THR A 257 -12.97 -10.08 18.97
CA THR A 257 -13.37 -10.71 20.25
C THR A 257 -14.88 -10.72 20.47
N CYS A 258 -15.59 -9.72 19.97
CA CYS A 258 -17.05 -9.63 20.10
C CYS A 258 -17.85 -10.44 19.06
N PHE A 259 -17.22 -11.09 18.09
CA PHE A 259 -17.90 -11.82 17.01
C PHE A 259 -18.91 -12.87 17.50
N SER A 260 -18.58 -13.57 18.58
CA SER A 260 -19.50 -14.54 19.20
C SER A 260 -20.80 -13.89 19.68
N LYS A 261 -20.71 -12.68 20.26
CA LYS A 261 -21.87 -11.90 20.72
C LYS A 261 -22.70 -11.41 19.51
N ALA A 262 -22.04 -10.98 18.44
CA ALA A 262 -22.68 -10.57 17.19
C ALA A 262 -23.46 -11.74 16.56
N THR A 263 -22.85 -12.92 16.51
CA THR A 263 -23.52 -14.15 16.03
C THR A 263 -24.71 -14.54 16.90
N ALA A 264 -24.60 -14.41 18.21
CA ALA A 264 -25.72 -14.69 19.14
C ALA A 264 -26.90 -13.71 18.92
N LEU A 265 -26.59 -12.41 18.76
CA LEU A 265 -27.60 -11.40 18.45
C LEU A 265 -28.31 -11.70 17.12
N SER A 266 -27.54 -12.03 16.07
CA SER A 266 -28.07 -12.40 14.75
C SER A 266 -29.06 -13.58 14.85
N LYS A 267 -28.73 -14.63 15.61
CA LYS A 267 -29.62 -15.76 15.83
C LYS A 267 -30.89 -15.36 16.56
N THR A 268 -30.80 -14.49 17.57
CA THR A 268 -31.95 -13.97 18.32
C THR A 268 -32.89 -13.17 17.41
N ILE A 269 -32.35 -12.30 16.57
CA ILE A 269 -33.10 -11.51 15.58
C ILE A 269 -33.81 -12.45 14.60
N ALA A 270 -33.07 -13.41 14.01
CA ALA A 270 -33.64 -14.36 13.05
C ALA A 270 -34.79 -15.20 13.63
N ALA A 271 -34.66 -15.64 14.88
CA ALA A 271 -35.75 -16.37 15.56
C ALA A 271 -37.00 -15.50 15.72
N ARG A 272 -36.84 -14.23 16.10
CA ARG A 272 -37.93 -13.29 16.28
C ARG A 272 -38.62 -12.91 14.98
N VAL A 273 -37.86 -12.66 13.91
CA VAL A 273 -38.39 -12.40 12.56
C VAL A 273 -39.27 -13.56 12.10
N LYS A 274 -38.79 -14.81 12.28
CA LYS A 274 -39.57 -16.00 11.93
C LYS A 274 -40.89 -16.11 12.71
N GLU A 275 -40.96 -15.68 13.97
CA GLU A 275 -42.19 -15.61 14.73
C GLU A 275 -43.16 -14.54 14.21
N LEU A 276 -42.65 -13.37 13.82
CA LEU A 276 -43.41 -12.27 13.25
C LEU A 276 -44.06 -12.68 11.93
N ASP A 277 -43.31 -13.28 11.02
CA ASP A 277 -43.77 -13.80 9.73
C ASP A 277 -44.90 -14.84 9.94
N LYS A 278 -44.73 -15.73 10.92
CA LYS A 278 -45.75 -16.74 11.25
C LYS A 278 -47.03 -16.11 11.78
N ARG A 279 -46.93 -15.05 12.59
CA ARG A 279 -48.12 -14.31 13.10
C ARG A 279 -48.84 -13.60 11.97
N GLU A 280 -48.13 -12.92 11.09
CA GLU A 280 -48.72 -12.22 9.95
C GLU A 280 -49.42 -13.18 9.00
N TRP A 281 -48.80 -14.32 8.69
CA TRP A 281 -49.38 -15.37 7.88
C TRP A 281 -50.67 -15.94 8.51
N ASN A 282 -50.66 -16.24 9.82
CA ASN A 282 -51.81 -16.74 10.54
C ASN A 282 -52.94 -15.71 10.58
N PHE A 283 -52.60 -14.42 10.70
CA PHE A 283 -53.61 -13.34 10.66
C PHE A 283 -54.27 -13.25 9.27
N LYS A 284 -53.54 -13.29 8.19
CA LYS A 284 -54.06 -13.30 6.82
C LYS A 284 -54.97 -14.52 6.55
N LEU A 285 -54.56 -15.70 7.02
CA LEU A 285 -55.38 -16.89 6.90
C LEU A 285 -56.72 -16.76 7.64
N LYS A 286 -56.71 -16.18 8.83
CA LYS A 286 -57.92 -15.95 9.61
C LYS A 286 -58.83 -14.93 8.91
N GLU A 287 -58.30 -13.85 8.42
CA GLU A 287 -59.03 -12.83 7.66
C GLU A 287 -59.72 -13.42 6.44
N GLN A 288 -59.04 -14.24 5.64
CA GLN A 288 -59.63 -14.97 4.51
C GLN A 288 -60.76 -15.94 4.95
N GLN A 289 -60.56 -16.63 6.08
CA GLN A 289 -61.57 -17.54 6.63
C GLN A 289 -62.82 -16.79 7.05
N ASP A 290 -62.67 -15.64 7.70
CA ASP A 290 -63.77 -14.80 8.15
C ASP A 290 -64.52 -14.21 6.93
N GLU A 291 -63.83 -13.76 5.88
CA GLU A 291 -64.48 -13.34 4.62
C GLU A 291 -65.30 -14.47 3.98
N VAL A 292 -64.77 -15.70 3.92
CA VAL A 292 -65.47 -16.85 3.36
C VAL A 292 -66.72 -17.17 4.22
N ASN A 293 -66.62 -17.08 5.55
CA ASN A 293 -67.76 -17.31 6.44
C ASN A 293 -68.89 -16.27 6.30
N ILE A 294 -68.50 -14.97 6.16
CA ILE A 294 -69.43 -13.87 5.88
C ILE A 294 -70.11 -14.11 4.54
N ARG A 295 -69.42 -14.46 3.47
CA ARG A 295 -70.06 -14.79 2.17
C ARG A 295 -70.99 -15.96 2.25
N LYS A 296 -70.66 -17.03 2.99
CA LYS A 296 -71.50 -18.17 3.16
C LYS A 296 -72.79 -17.78 3.93
N ALA A 297 -72.66 -16.97 4.98
CA ALA A 297 -73.85 -16.50 5.76
C ALA A 297 -74.77 -15.61 4.90
N THR A 298 -74.17 -14.73 4.06
CA THR A 298 -74.97 -13.88 3.15
C THR A 298 -75.71 -14.70 2.11
N ILE A 299 -75.10 -15.75 1.55
CA ILE A 299 -75.73 -16.64 0.56
C ILE A 299 -76.85 -17.44 1.21
N SER A 300 -76.68 -17.89 2.44
CA SER A 300 -77.70 -18.64 3.19
C SER A 300 -78.91 -17.75 3.49
N ALA A 301 -78.69 -16.51 3.98
CA ALA A 301 -79.73 -15.53 4.25
C ALA A 301 -80.48 -15.03 2.99
N ALA A 302 -79.89 -15.16 1.80
CA ALA A 302 -80.59 -14.84 0.54
C ALA A 302 -81.39 -16.02 -0.05
N ARG A 303 -81.30 -17.18 0.56
CA ARG A 303 -81.97 -18.41 0.13
C ARG A 303 -83.26 -18.73 0.89
N ASP A 304 -83.42 -18.18 2.11
CA ASP A 304 -84.58 -18.18 2.92
C ASP A 304 -85.53 -17.01 2.61
#